data_7a79496c310ae0dcc2d3d9e4f78d2edb
#
_entry.id   7a79496c310ae0dcc2d3d9e4f78d2edb
#
_cell.length_a   1.000
_cell.length_b   1.000
_cell.length_c   1.000
_cell.angle_alpha   90.00
_cell.angle_beta   90.00
_cell.angle_gamma   90.00
#
_symmetry.space_group_name_H-M   'P 1'
#
loop_
_entity.id
_entity.type
_entity.pdbx_description
1 polymer ?
#
loop_
_entity_poly.entity_id
_entity_poly.type
_entity_poly.pdbx_seq_one_letter_code
_entity_poly.pdbx_strand_id
1 'polypeptide(L)'
;MPGIAGHRDLFFAGGIPVAQRFIKRHNQSIFFMKKFIQKAFGYDPKTSSIKTEILAGLTTFLTMAYILAVNPGIFSALDGMPGGSVFTATALASILGTLVMALWAKKPFALAPGMGLNAFFVFTVCLGMGYSWQFALTAVLIEGLLFIILTLTNIRKIIVDSIPVSIKKAIGCGIGLFIAFIGLNNAGIVVDNPATLVSIGDITTGKALVAFIGLIFTAFLVVKKVPGSLLIGMISTAVLGMFIKDPATGKHITEFSGVVSMPESVAPIFCQFEWSQILSLDMVIVVFTFMFIDMFDTIGTVVGVSTKAGMVDEKGNIPGLNRILLADAIATVGGACFGTSTTTTYVESASGIAQGGRSGLTAFITALCFAVALFFSPIFLAIPGAATAPVLIIVGVFMMTPIKDIDFSNYSEAIPAFITMVAMPLCYSISDGIMLGIISYVLINLLSCNFKKINPAAYILAALFIAKYIFL
;
A
#
# COMPACT_ATOMS: atom_id res chain seq x y z
N MET A 1 -69.95 50.27 31.14
CA MET A 1 -68.59 49.73 31.12
C MET A 1 -68.57 48.55 30.17
N PRO A 2 -67.91 48.65 28.95
CA PRO A 2 -67.81 47.55 27.99
C PRO A 2 -66.55 46.76 28.22
N GLY A 3 -66.75 45.41 28.19
CA GLY A 3 -65.74 44.41 28.47
C GLY A 3 -64.75 44.20 27.34
N ILE A 4 -63.58 43.80 27.71
CA ILE A 4 -62.43 43.40 26.96
C ILE A 4 -62.74 42.02 26.33
N ALA A 5 -63.08 41.97 25.05
CA ALA A 5 -63.14 40.78 24.24
C ALA A 5 -62.38 41.06 22.94
N GLY A 6 -61.30 40.40 22.73
CA GLY A 6 -60.58 40.54 21.44
C GLY A 6 -59.11 40.39 21.49
N HIS A 7 -58.57 39.17 21.70
CA HIS A 7 -57.17 38.79 21.28
C HIS A 7 -56.97 37.26 21.37
N ARG A 8 -57.92 36.44 20.85
CA ARG A 8 -57.73 34.99 20.78
C ARG A 8 -57.89 34.35 19.40
N ASP A 9 -58.19 35.11 18.37
CA ASP A 9 -58.56 34.53 17.05
C ASP A 9 -57.56 34.80 15.89
N LEU A 10 -56.30 35.04 16.22
CA LEU A 10 -55.27 35.27 15.17
C LEU A 10 -54.26 34.10 14.99
N PHE A 11 -54.56 32.90 15.51
CA PHE A 11 -53.64 31.75 15.43
C PHE A 11 -54.21 30.48 14.75
N PHE A 12 -55.37 30.52 14.12
CA PHE A 12 -55.92 29.36 13.41
C PHE A 12 -56.37 29.72 11.99
N ALA A 13 -55.42 30.01 11.15
CA ALA A 13 -55.59 29.90 9.69
C ALA A 13 -54.45 29.02 9.14
N GLY A 14 -54.72 27.72 9.05
CA GLY A 14 -54.08 26.79 8.07
C GLY A 14 -52.57 26.70 7.95
N GLY A 15 -51.79 27.15 8.90
CA GLY A 15 -50.32 27.15 8.81
C GLY A 15 -49.66 26.25 9.85
N ILE A 16 -48.96 25.20 9.42
CA ILE A 16 -48.06 24.41 10.26
C ILE A 16 -47.16 25.38 11.03
N PRO A 17 -47.03 25.28 12.39
CA PRO A 17 -46.18 26.15 13.17
C PRO A 17 -44.74 26.21 12.60
N VAL A 18 -44.14 27.40 12.59
CA VAL A 18 -42.79 27.63 12.02
C VAL A 18 -41.81 26.59 12.52
N ALA A 19 -41.86 26.22 13.80
CA ALA A 19 -41.04 25.18 14.41
C ALA A 19 -41.28 23.79 13.75
N GLN A 20 -42.50 23.41 13.42
CA GLN A 20 -42.79 22.15 12.76
C GLN A 20 -42.35 22.14 11.29
N ARG A 21 -42.38 23.28 10.61
CA ARG A 21 -41.78 23.41 9.25
C ARG A 21 -40.29 23.28 9.28
N PHE A 22 -39.62 23.88 10.29
CA PHE A 22 -38.18 23.72 10.49
C PHE A 22 -37.80 22.26 10.79
N ILE A 23 -38.48 21.60 11.70
CA ILE A 23 -38.29 20.18 12.03
C ILE A 23 -38.55 19.29 10.82
N LYS A 24 -39.61 19.55 10.05
CA LYS A 24 -39.94 18.76 8.84
C LYS A 24 -38.91 18.95 7.73
N ARG A 25 -38.40 20.20 7.51
CA ARG A 25 -37.30 20.47 6.58
C ARG A 25 -36.00 19.84 7.04
N HIS A 26 -35.68 19.90 8.32
CA HIS A 26 -34.48 19.27 8.89
C HIS A 26 -34.53 17.74 8.75
N ASN A 27 -35.66 17.12 9.07
CA ASN A 27 -35.85 15.67 8.90
C ASN A 27 -35.81 15.24 7.42
N GLN A 28 -36.36 16.05 6.51
CA GLN A 28 -36.25 15.80 5.07
C GLN A 28 -34.80 15.90 4.58
N SER A 29 -34.04 16.91 4.99
CA SER A 29 -32.63 17.05 4.60
C SER A 29 -31.77 15.90 5.14
N ILE A 30 -31.99 15.46 6.37
CA ILE A 30 -31.32 14.28 6.95
C ILE A 30 -31.69 13.01 6.17
N PHE A 31 -32.96 12.85 5.80
CA PHE A 31 -33.42 11.71 5.00
C PHE A 31 -32.78 11.67 3.61
N PHE A 32 -32.73 12.82 2.90
CA PHE A 32 -32.05 12.93 1.62
C PHE A 32 -30.55 12.66 1.72
N MET A 33 -29.90 13.20 2.74
CA MET A 33 -28.46 12.97 2.99
C MET A 33 -28.17 11.49 3.26
N LYS A 34 -28.97 10.83 4.10
CA LYS A 34 -28.84 9.38 4.36
C LYS A 34 -29.01 8.56 3.07
N LYS A 35 -30.04 8.87 2.27
CA LYS A 35 -30.29 8.17 1.00
C LYS A 35 -29.16 8.41 -0.02
N PHE A 36 -28.59 9.61 -0.06
CA PHE A 36 -27.42 9.90 -0.88
C PHE A 36 -26.21 9.06 -0.45
N ILE A 37 -25.90 9.04 0.86
CA ILE A 37 -24.78 8.26 1.43
C ILE A 37 -24.97 6.76 1.12
N GLN A 38 -26.18 6.22 1.28
CA GLN A 38 -26.48 4.83 0.94
C GLN A 38 -26.20 4.53 -0.53
N LYS A 39 -26.67 5.40 -1.43
CA LYS A 39 -26.50 5.21 -2.87
C LYS A 39 -25.03 5.39 -3.31
N ALA A 40 -24.35 6.41 -2.82
CA ALA A 40 -22.99 6.76 -3.22
C ALA A 40 -21.97 5.74 -2.69
N PHE A 41 -22.06 5.37 -1.42
CA PHE A 41 -21.02 4.59 -0.72
C PHE A 41 -21.43 3.16 -0.39
N GLY A 42 -22.64 2.72 -0.75
CA GLY A 42 -23.14 1.39 -0.36
C GLY A 42 -23.33 1.25 1.15
N TYR A 43 -23.55 2.36 1.85
CA TYR A 43 -23.78 2.37 3.30
C TYR A 43 -25.09 1.69 3.66
N ASP A 44 -25.04 0.76 4.64
CA ASP A 44 -26.24 0.12 5.21
C ASP A 44 -26.33 0.44 6.70
N PRO A 45 -27.38 1.17 7.14
CA PRO A 45 -27.60 1.50 8.55
C PRO A 45 -27.76 0.28 9.48
N LYS A 46 -28.04 -0.90 8.91
CA LYS A 46 -28.17 -2.15 9.68
C LYS A 46 -26.81 -2.74 10.07
N THR A 47 -25.77 -2.46 9.30
CA THR A 47 -24.44 -3.03 9.49
C THR A 47 -23.49 -2.09 10.23
N SER A 48 -23.67 -0.77 10.11
CA SER A 48 -22.79 0.23 10.69
C SER A 48 -23.50 1.56 10.94
N SER A 49 -22.96 2.44 11.80
CA SER A 49 -23.39 3.82 11.95
C SER A 49 -22.46 4.77 11.21
N ILE A 50 -22.96 5.95 10.79
CA ILE A 50 -22.13 7.00 10.15
C ILE A 50 -20.94 7.38 11.05
N LYS A 51 -21.15 7.47 12.35
CA LYS A 51 -20.07 7.76 13.33
C LYS A 51 -19.01 6.66 13.30
N THR A 52 -19.42 5.39 13.26
CA THR A 52 -18.52 4.24 13.16
C THR A 52 -17.72 4.27 11.88
N GLU A 53 -18.36 4.56 10.72
CA GLU A 53 -17.67 4.67 9.43
C GLU A 53 -16.62 5.81 9.43
N ILE A 54 -16.93 6.96 10.04
CA ILE A 54 -15.98 8.07 10.17
C ILE A 54 -14.79 7.66 11.04
N LEU A 55 -15.03 7.08 12.22
CA LEU A 55 -13.95 6.61 13.09
C LEU A 55 -13.10 5.53 12.43
N ALA A 56 -13.74 4.62 11.69
CA ALA A 56 -13.05 3.59 10.92
C ALA A 56 -12.15 4.19 9.83
N GLY A 57 -12.62 5.21 9.10
CA GLY A 57 -11.83 5.92 8.09
C GLY A 57 -10.64 6.66 8.68
N LEU A 58 -10.82 7.35 9.81
CA LEU A 58 -9.74 7.98 10.56
C LEU A 58 -8.70 6.95 11.03
N THR A 59 -9.16 5.81 11.56
CA THR A 59 -8.28 4.73 12.02
C THR A 59 -7.47 4.15 10.86
N THR A 60 -8.12 3.89 9.70
CA THR A 60 -7.43 3.43 8.49
C THR A 60 -6.36 4.43 8.07
N PHE A 61 -6.69 5.72 7.98
CA PHE A 61 -5.72 6.75 7.64
C PHE A 61 -4.53 6.76 8.61
N LEU A 62 -4.77 6.79 9.92
CA LEU A 62 -3.70 6.82 10.93
C LEU A 62 -2.78 5.60 10.85
N THR A 63 -3.29 4.44 10.45
CA THR A 63 -2.48 3.23 10.33
C THR A 63 -1.66 3.18 9.05
N MET A 64 -2.04 3.89 7.99
CA MET A 64 -1.35 3.87 6.70
C MET A 64 -0.68 5.20 6.31
N ALA A 65 -0.88 6.28 7.08
CA ALA A 65 -0.34 7.61 6.77
C ALA A 65 1.21 7.66 6.75
N TYR A 66 1.88 6.67 7.34
CA TYR A 66 3.33 6.55 7.27
C TYR A 66 3.86 6.51 5.82
N ILE A 67 3.05 6.06 4.84
CA ILE A 67 3.44 6.01 3.43
C ILE A 67 3.80 7.39 2.87
N LEU A 68 3.19 8.45 3.41
CA LEU A 68 3.48 9.83 3.03
C LEU A 68 4.91 10.28 3.35
N ALA A 69 5.58 9.62 4.30
CA ALA A 69 6.99 9.83 4.58
C ALA A 69 7.88 8.74 3.96
N VAL A 70 7.44 7.49 4.02
CA VAL A 70 8.22 6.35 3.54
C VAL A 70 8.41 6.40 2.03
N ASN A 71 7.36 6.73 1.25
CA ASN A 71 7.46 6.75 -0.20
C ASN A 71 8.45 7.82 -0.70
N PRO A 72 8.35 9.11 -0.33
CA PRO A 72 9.37 10.08 -0.65
C PRO A 72 10.77 9.67 -0.17
N GLY A 73 10.87 9.03 1.01
CA GLY A 73 12.14 8.52 1.53
C GLY A 73 12.77 7.42 0.67
N ILE A 74 11.98 6.50 0.10
CA ILE A 74 12.47 5.47 -0.83
C ILE A 74 12.90 6.12 -2.14
N PHE A 75 12.07 7.00 -2.70
CA PHE A 75 12.33 7.66 -3.98
C PHE A 75 13.47 8.70 -3.92
N SER A 76 13.85 9.15 -2.73
CA SER A 76 15.00 10.06 -2.55
C SER A 76 16.35 9.46 -2.97
N ALA A 77 16.41 8.13 -3.19
CA ALA A 77 17.55 7.45 -3.78
C ALA A 77 17.69 7.69 -5.30
N LEU A 78 16.72 8.32 -5.95
CA LEU A 78 16.70 8.59 -7.39
C LEU A 78 16.90 10.06 -7.67
N ASP A 79 17.87 10.37 -8.53
CA ASP A 79 18.05 11.71 -9.04
C ASP A 79 16.89 12.14 -9.94
N GLY A 80 16.46 13.42 -9.83
CA GLY A 80 15.40 13.99 -10.65
C GLY A 80 13.97 13.75 -10.15
N MET A 81 13.79 13.14 -8.98
CA MET A 81 12.50 12.98 -8.31
C MET A 81 12.44 13.80 -7.01
N PRO A 82 12.01 15.09 -7.05
CA PRO A 82 11.95 15.95 -5.87
C PRO A 82 11.03 15.35 -4.79
N GLY A 83 11.50 15.28 -3.55
CA GLY A 83 10.77 14.65 -2.45
C GLY A 83 9.37 15.22 -2.21
N GLY A 84 9.20 16.55 -2.34
CA GLY A 84 7.90 17.19 -2.21
C GLY A 84 6.94 16.87 -3.36
N SER A 85 7.45 16.73 -4.60
CA SER A 85 6.65 16.26 -5.74
C SER A 85 6.21 14.81 -5.55
N VAL A 86 7.11 13.94 -5.07
CA VAL A 86 6.79 12.52 -4.75
C VAL A 86 5.79 12.43 -3.61
N PHE A 87 5.91 13.27 -2.58
CA PHE A 87 4.92 13.36 -1.49
C PHE A 87 3.52 13.69 -2.04
N THR A 88 3.44 14.74 -2.87
CA THR A 88 2.18 15.18 -3.48
C THR A 88 1.61 14.09 -4.40
N ALA A 89 2.44 13.45 -5.23
CA ALA A 89 2.05 12.32 -6.09
C ALA A 89 1.52 11.14 -5.27
N THR A 90 2.19 10.79 -4.18
CA THR A 90 1.78 9.73 -3.25
C THR A 90 0.39 10.01 -2.65
N ALA A 91 0.18 11.23 -2.18
CA ALA A 91 -1.10 11.64 -1.62
C ALA A 91 -2.22 11.64 -2.68
N LEU A 92 -1.96 12.19 -3.88
CA LEU A 92 -2.93 12.24 -4.98
C LEU A 92 -3.29 10.83 -5.48
N ALA A 93 -2.33 9.93 -5.64
CA ALA A 93 -2.56 8.55 -6.01
C ALA A 93 -3.41 7.82 -4.95
N SER A 94 -3.11 8.04 -3.66
CA SER A 94 -3.88 7.49 -2.54
C SER A 94 -5.30 8.02 -2.51
N ILE A 95 -5.49 9.34 -2.74
CA ILE A 95 -6.82 9.98 -2.82
C ILE A 95 -7.60 9.39 -3.99
N LEU A 96 -7.03 9.36 -5.20
CA LEU A 96 -7.70 8.86 -6.40
C LEU A 96 -8.11 7.41 -6.22
N GLY A 97 -7.17 6.52 -5.88
CA GLY A 97 -7.44 5.09 -5.73
C GLY A 97 -8.48 4.80 -4.64
N THR A 98 -8.34 5.45 -3.49
CA THR A 98 -9.28 5.29 -2.38
C THR A 98 -10.67 5.87 -2.70
N LEU A 99 -10.76 6.98 -3.46
CA LEU A 99 -12.05 7.51 -3.94
C LEU A 99 -12.73 6.58 -4.95
N VAL A 100 -11.97 6.02 -5.90
CA VAL A 100 -12.52 5.02 -6.84
C VAL A 100 -13.03 3.80 -6.07
N MET A 101 -12.28 3.32 -5.09
CA MET A 101 -12.70 2.23 -4.20
C MET A 101 -13.98 2.58 -3.43
N ALA A 102 -14.06 3.80 -2.88
CA ALA A 102 -15.20 4.29 -2.11
C ALA A 102 -16.48 4.38 -2.94
N LEU A 103 -16.40 4.96 -4.14
CA LEU A 103 -17.56 5.32 -4.95
C LEU A 103 -17.98 4.22 -5.93
N TRP A 104 -17.00 3.51 -6.50
CA TRP A 104 -17.23 2.47 -7.51
C TRP A 104 -17.39 1.08 -6.89
N ALA A 105 -16.36 0.63 -6.15
CA ALA A 105 -16.40 -0.67 -5.48
C ALA A 105 -17.26 -0.66 -4.21
N LYS A 106 -17.45 0.51 -3.59
CA LYS A 106 -18.22 0.73 -2.36
C LYS A 106 -17.72 -0.14 -1.19
N LYS A 107 -16.41 -0.26 -1.07
CA LYS A 107 -15.74 -1.09 -0.05
C LYS A 107 -14.91 -0.23 0.90
N PRO A 108 -14.74 -0.67 2.16
CA PRO A 108 -13.99 0.07 3.18
C PRO A 108 -12.48 -0.13 3.05
N PHE A 109 -11.96 -0.21 1.81
CA PHE A 109 -10.54 -0.43 1.55
C PHE A 109 -9.89 0.87 1.09
N ALA A 110 -8.71 1.14 1.62
CA ALA A 110 -7.89 2.27 1.21
C ALA A 110 -6.71 1.80 0.35
N LEU A 111 -6.31 2.63 -0.59
CA LEU A 111 -5.24 2.38 -1.52
C LEU A 111 -4.14 3.43 -1.37
N ALA A 112 -2.90 3.01 -1.58
CA ALA A 112 -1.74 3.87 -1.66
C ALA A 112 -0.62 3.18 -2.46
N PRO A 113 0.48 3.88 -2.85
CA PRO A 113 1.62 3.23 -3.49
C PRO A 113 2.17 2.08 -2.63
N GLY A 114 2.26 0.88 -3.23
CA GLY A 114 2.64 -0.35 -2.54
C GLY A 114 4.11 -0.39 -2.17
N MET A 115 4.46 -0.68 -0.91
CA MET A 115 5.87 -0.62 -0.46
C MET A 115 6.79 -1.58 -1.21
N GLY A 116 6.34 -2.82 -1.46
CA GLY A 116 7.11 -3.79 -2.24
C GLY A 116 7.35 -3.32 -3.67
N LEU A 117 6.34 -2.70 -4.27
CA LEU A 117 6.37 -2.14 -5.62
C LEU A 117 7.24 -0.88 -5.69
N ASN A 118 7.20 -0.02 -4.66
CA ASN A 118 8.13 1.12 -4.52
C ASN A 118 9.58 0.66 -4.46
N ALA A 119 9.84 -0.37 -3.64
CA ALA A 119 11.17 -0.94 -3.50
C ALA A 119 11.66 -1.60 -4.81
N PHE A 120 10.80 -2.33 -5.51
CA PHE A 120 11.11 -2.90 -6.81
C PHE A 120 11.39 -1.81 -7.85
N PHE A 121 10.56 -0.75 -7.90
CA PHE A 121 10.76 0.40 -8.76
C PHE A 121 12.15 1.01 -8.58
N VAL A 122 12.47 1.42 -7.34
CA VAL A 122 13.69 2.17 -7.03
C VAL A 122 14.92 1.28 -7.04
N PHE A 123 14.90 0.22 -6.24
CA PHE A 123 16.14 -0.53 -5.97
C PHE A 123 16.43 -1.58 -7.03
N THR A 124 15.40 -2.22 -7.61
CA THR A 124 15.63 -3.25 -8.63
C THR A 124 15.71 -2.63 -10.02
N VAL A 125 14.68 -1.88 -10.44
CA VAL A 125 14.62 -1.38 -11.82
C VAL A 125 15.59 -0.22 -12.04
N CYS A 126 15.52 0.80 -11.19
CA CYS A 126 16.35 2.00 -11.40
C CYS A 126 17.81 1.78 -10.99
N LEU A 127 18.07 1.37 -9.76
CA LEU A 127 19.44 1.27 -9.25
C LEU A 127 20.12 -0.06 -9.64
N GLY A 128 19.39 -1.18 -9.61
CA GLY A 128 19.95 -2.49 -9.90
C GLY A 128 20.14 -2.75 -11.39
N MET A 129 19.11 -2.45 -12.21
CA MET A 129 19.15 -2.64 -13.66
C MET A 129 19.66 -1.40 -14.42
N GLY A 130 19.81 -0.24 -13.73
CA GLY A 130 20.34 0.99 -14.32
C GLY A 130 19.38 1.74 -15.24
N TYR A 131 18.07 1.47 -15.16
CA TYR A 131 17.05 2.15 -15.96
C TYR A 131 16.63 3.49 -15.34
N SER A 132 16.19 4.42 -16.20
CA SER A 132 15.62 5.68 -15.75
C SER A 132 14.31 5.45 -14.97
N TRP A 133 13.97 6.37 -14.06
CA TRP A 133 12.68 6.33 -13.39
C TRP A 133 11.49 6.55 -14.35
N GLN A 134 11.72 7.21 -15.48
CA GLN A 134 10.74 7.36 -16.57
C GLN A 134 10.43 6.02 -17.23
N PHE A 135 11.43 5.17 -17.44
CA PHE A 135 11.25 3.80 -17.90
C PHE A 135 10.39 3.00 -16.90
N ALA A 136 10.73 3.09 -15.62
CA ALA A 136 9.98 2.40 -14.56
C ALA A 136 8.53 2.90 -14.47
N LEU A 137 8.27 4.22 -14.59
CA LEU A 137 6.91 4.77 -14.65
C LEU A 137 6.14 4.27 -15.88
N THR A 138 6.81 4.14 -17.03
CA THR A 138 6.20 3.56 -18.24
C THR A 138 5.78 2.13 -18.00
N ALA A 139 6.63 1.33 -17.34
CA ALA A 139 6.29 -0.04 -16.96
C ALA A 139 5.07 -0.11 -16.05
N VAL A 140 4.97 0.76 -15.03
CA VAL A 140 3.80 0.84 -14.13
C VAL A 140 2.54 1.25 -14.89
N LEU A 141 2.64 2.19 -15.83
CA LEU A 141 1.49 2.56 -16.67
C LEU A 141 1.00 1.38 -17.50
N ILE A 142 1.91 0.67 -18.18
CA ILE A 142 1.58 -0.50 -19.01
C ILE A 142 0.97 -1.60 -18.14
N GLU A 143 1.55 -1.87 -16.96
CA GLU A 143 1.01 -2.80 -15.98
C GLU A 143 -0.44 -2.47 -15.62
N GLY A 144 -0.72 -1.22 -15.22
CA GLY A 144 -2.07 -0.78 -14.85
C GLY A 144 -3.07 -0.94 -15.99
N LEU A 145 -2.69 -0.59 -17.23
CA LEU A 145 -3.52 -0.78 -18.42
C LEU A 145 -3.77 -2.26 -18.70
N LEU A 146 -2.76 -3.11 -18.60
CA LEU A 146 -2.90 -4.56 -18.73
C LEU A 146 -3.84 -5.11 -17.64
N PHE A 147 -3.74 -4.65 -16.39
CA PHE A 147 -4.65 -5.07 -15.33
C PHE A 147 -6.10 -4.69 -15.58
N ILE A 148 -6.37 -3.52 -16.16
CA ILE A 148 -7.71 -3.16 -16.58
C ILE A 148 -8.23 -4.20 -17.58
N ILE A 149 -7.45 -4.52 -18.62
CA ILE A 149 -7.81 -5.49 -19.66
C ILE A 149 -8.02 -6.89 -19.05
N LEU A 150 -7.07 -7.36 -18.24
CA LEU A 150 -7.14 -8.68 -17.59
C LEU A 150 -8.32 -8.82 -16.62
N THR A 151 -8.69 -7.72 -15.93
CA THR A 151 -9.83 -7.72 -15.02
C THR A 151 -11.16 -7.77 -15.80
N LEU A 152 -11.25 -7.05 -16.92
CA LEU A 152 -12.44 -7.06 -17.78
C LEU A 152 -12.64 -8.40 -18.50
N THR A 153 -11.55 -9.11 -18.84
CA THR A 153 -11.58 -10.40 -19.55
C THR A 153 -11.62 -11.63 -18.63
N ASN A 154 -11.56 -11.44 -17.30
CA ASN A 154 -11.44 -12.50 -16.28
C ASN A 154 -10.20 -13.42 -16.43
N ILE A 155 -9.22 -13.07 -17.27
CA ILE A 155 -7.97 -13.84 -17.49
C ILE A 155 -7.09 -13.80 -16.25
N ARG A 156 -7.18 -12.74 -15.44
CA ARG A 156 -6.42 -12.59 -14.18
C ARG A 156 -6.52 -13.83 -13.28
N LYS A 157 -7.71 -14.43 -13.17
CA LYS A 157 -7.92 -15.65 -12.39
C LYS A 157 -7.10 -16.83 -12.91
N ILE A 158 -7.04 -17.00 -14.24
CA ILE A 158 -6.29 -18.10 -14.87
C ILE A 158 -4.80 -17.97 -14.58
N ILE A 159 -4.24 -16.75 -14.65
CA ILE A 159 -2.82 -16.50 -14.34
C ILE A 159 -2.53 -16.80 -12.87
N VAL A 160 -3.38 -16.31 -11.95
CA VAL A 160 -3.22 -16.60 -10.52
C VAL A 160 -3.23 -18.10 -10.25
N ASP A 161 -4.17 -18.82 -10.83
CA ASP A 161 -4.32 -20.26 -10.61
C ASP A 161 -3.16 -21.08 -11.20
N SER A 162 -2.36 -20.47 -12.09
CA SER A 162 -1.22 -21.14 -12.75
C SER A 162 0.03 -21.27 -11.87
N ILE A 163 0.15 -20.46 -10.83
CA ILE A 163 1.34 -20.44 -9.96
C ILE A 163 1.07 -21.30 -8.71
N PRO A 164 2.04 -22.11 -8.27
CA PRO A 164 1.93 -22.89 -7.06
C PRO A 164 1.63 -22.03 -5.83
N VAL A 165 0.75 -22.52 -4.95
CA VAL A 165 0.34 -21.79 -3.76
C VAL A 165 1.52 -21.49 -2.83
N SER A 166 2.47 -22.42 -2.71
CA SER A 166 3.70 -22.24 -1.95
C SER A 166 4.54 -21.06 -2.45
N ILE A 167 4.72 -20.95 -3.79
CA ILE A 167 5.46 -19.83 -4.40
C ILE A 167 4.72 -18.51 -4.18
N LYS A 168 3.39 -18.47 -4.35
CA LYS A 168 2.58 -17.25 -4.09
C LYS A 168 2.80 -16.72 -2.67
N LYS A 169 2.77 -17.60 -1.68
CA LYS A 169 3.01 -17.25 -0.27
C LYS A 169 4.45 -16.81 -0.04
N ALA A 170 5.41 -17.51 -0.67
CA ALA A 170 6.82 -17.19 -0.57
C ALA A 170 7.17 -15.83 -1.17
N ILE A 171 6.52 -15.42 -2.27
CA ILE A 171 6.68 -14.08 -2.85
C ILE A 171 6.36 -12.99 -1.83
N GLY A 172 5.19 -13.05 -1.19
CA GLY A 172 4.81 -12.08 -0.15
C GLY A 172 5.81 -12.04 1.03
N CYS A 173 6.23 -13.22 1.50
CA CYS A 173 7.23 -13.34 2.56
C CYS A 173 8.60 -12.79 2.14
N GLY A 174 9.05 -13.09 0.92
CA GLY A 174 10.32 -12.61 0.37
C GLY A 174 10.34 -11.08 0.21
N ILE A 175 9.25 -10.49 -0.27
CA ILE A 175 9.08 -9.04 -0.33
C ILE A 175 9.16 -8.43 1.08
N GLY A 176 8.52 -9.07 2.08
CA GLY A 176 8.61 -8.64 3.47
C GLY A 176 10.04 -8.64 4.01
N LEU A 177 10.80 -9.71 3.75
CA LEU A 177 12.23 -9.79 4.11
C LEU A 177 13.06 -8.72 3.39
N PHE A 178 12.80 -8.48 2.11
CA PHE A 178 13.48 -7.48 1.30
C PHE A 178 13.25 -6.06 1.83
N ILE A 179 12.00 -5.70 2.13
CA ILE A 179 11.65 -4.39 2.71
C ILE A 179 12.31 -4.22 4.09
N ALA A 180 12.30 -5.26 4.93
CA ALA A 180 12.98 -5.23 6.23
C ALA A 180 14.50 -5.04 6.07
N PHE A 181 15.12 -5.70 5.10
CA PHE A 181 16.54 -5.53 4.79
C PHE A 181 16.87 -4.11 4.34
N ILE A 182 16.05 -3.52 3.46
CA ILE A 182 16.18 -2.09 3.08
C ILE A 182 16.09 -1.19 4.32
N GLY A 183 15.11 -1.45 5.20
CA GLY A 183 14.99 -0.72 6.46
C GLY A 183 16.24 -0.80 7.33
N LEU A 184 16.79 -1.99 7.52
CA LEU A 184 18.02 -2.23 8.29
C LEU A 184 19.23 -1.52 7.67
N ASN A 185 19.35 -1.52 6.34
CA ASN A 185 20.42 -0.84 5.62
C ASN A 185 20.29 0.69 5.72
N ASN A 186 19.11 1.25 5.46
CA ASN A 186 18.85 2.70 5.56
C ASN A 186 19.09 3.23 6.98
N ALA A 187 18.80 2.41 7.99
CA ALA A 187 19.09 2.71 9.40
C ALA A 187 20.58 2.70 9.72
N GLY A 188 21.42 2.06 8.90
CA GLY A 188 22.82 1.81 9.20
C GLY A 188 23.02 0.71 10.26
N ILE A 189 21.98 -0.10 10.52
CA ILE A 189 22.08 -1.30 11.38
C ILE A 189 22.78 -2.43 10.63
N VAL A 190 22.47 -2.59 9.34
CA VAL A 190 23.21 -3.46 8.43
C VAL A 190 24.02 -2.56 7.49
N VAL A 191 25.32 -2.82 7.41
CA VAL A 191 26.26 -2.05 6.60
C VAL A 191 27.08 -2.98 5.70
N ASP A 192 27.66 -2.41 4.65
CA ASP A 192 28.56 -3.11 3.74
C ASP A 192 29.81 -3.60 4.47
N ASN A 193 30.27 -4.79 4.08
CA ASN A 193 31.52 -5.40 4.61
C ASN A 193 32.18 -6.20 3.49
N PRO A 194 33.40 -5.80 3.07
CA PRO A 194 34.09 -6.47 1.97
C PRO A 194 34.38 -7.96 2.20
N ALA A 195 34.48 -8.41 3.45
CA ALA A 195 34.77 -9.80 3.78
C ALA A 195 33.56 -10.70 3.87
N THR A 196 32.40 -10.17 4.33
CA THR A 196 31.20 -10.94 4.62
C THR A 196 29.98 -10.44 3.87
N LEU A 197 30.14 -9.49 2.93
CA LEU A 197 29.14 -8.73 2.19
C LEU A 197 28.35 -7.76 3.09
N VAL A 198 27.88 -8.20 4.25
CA VAL A 198 27.16 -7.37 5.21
C VAL A 198 27.65 -7.65 6.64
N SER A 199 27.60 -6.64 7.50
CA SER A 199 27.88 -6.74 8.92
C SER A 199 26.97 -5.81 9.73
N ILE A 200 26.99 -5.95 11.05
CA ILE A 200 26.31 -5.02 11.94
C ILE A 200 27.08 -3.70 12.00
N GLY A 201 26.37 -2.59 11.81
CA GLY A 201 26.90 -1.23 11.98
C GLY A 201 27.02 -0.84 13.45
N ASP A 202 27.48 0.39 13.69
CA ASP A 202 27.54 0.94 15.05
C ASP A 202 26.14 1.36 15.52
N ILE A 203 25.47 0.48 16.25
CA ILE A 203 24.14 0.69 16.82
C ILE A 203 24.14 1.60 18.07
N THR A 204 25.30 2.04 18.53
CA THR A 204 25.42 2.85 19.75
C THR A 204 25.44 4.35 19.46
N THR A 205 25.56 4.75 18.21
CA THR A 205 25.67 6.16 17.81
C THR A 205 24.78 6.49 16.60
N GLY A 206 24.55 7.79 16.40
CA GLY A 206 23.97 8.35 15.17
C GLY A 206 22.61 7.78 14.79
N LYS A 207 22.43 7.61 13.48
CA LYS A 207 21.16 7.17 12.89
C LYS A 207 20.76 5.74 13.29
N ALA A 208 21.75 4.85 13.50
CA ALA A 208 21.49 3.47 13.85
C ALA A 208 20.92 3.34 15.29
N LEU A 209 21.45 4.13 16.23
CA LEU A 209 20.91 4.22 17.59
C LEU A 209 19.46 4.71 17.58
N VAL A 210 19.18 5.82 16.85
CA VAL A 210 17.84 6.39 16.75
C VAL A 210 16.86 5.37 16.16
N ALA A 211 17.26 4.69 15.08
CA ALA A 211 16.44 3.68 14.43
C ALA A 211 16.20 2.46 15.35
N PHE A 212 17.20 2.00 16.08
CA PHE A 212 17.08 0.86 17.00
C PHE A 212 16.12 1.17 18.14
N ILE A 213 16.25 2.33 18.80
CA ILE A 213 15.32 2.77 19.85
C ILE A 213 13.90 2.92 19.27
N GLY A 214 13.79 3.53 18.08
CA GLY A 214 12.53 3.68 17.36
C GLY A 214 11.87 2.34 17.01
N LEU A 215 12.64 1.34 16.62
CA LEU A 215 12.17 -0.01 16.34
C LEU A 215 11.55 -0.66 17.58
N ILE A 216 12.27 -0.63 18.71
CA ILE A 216 11.77 -1.20 19.98
C ILE A 216 10.50 -0.49 20.44
N PHE A 217 10.48 0.86 20.36
CA PHE A 217 9.30 1.64 20.74
C PHE A 217 8.10 1.36 19.82
N THR A 218 8.32 1.35 18.50
CA THR A 218 7.23 1.07 17.54
C THR A 218 6.71 -0.37 17.71
N ALA A 219 7.61 -1.34 17.91
CA ALA A 219 7.24 -2.73 18.19
C ALA A 219 6.41 -2.83 19.49
N PHE A 220 6.77 -2.11 20.54
CA PHE A 220 5.98 -2.04 21.77
C PHE A 220 4.56 -1.53 21.50
N LEU A 221 4.40 -0.46 20.72
CA LEU A 221 3.09 0.08 20.36
C LEU A 221 2.25 -0.93 19.55
N VAL A 222 2.89 -1.67 18.63
CA VAL A 222 2.25 -2.73 17.84
C VAL A 222 1.77 -3.88 18.74
N VAL A 223 2.60 -4.34 19.67
CA VAL A 223 2.25 -5.39 20.65
C VAL A 223 1.07 -4.95 21.53
N LYS A 224 1.02 -3.67 21.91
CA LYS A 224 -0.10 -3.08 22.65
C LYS A 224 -1.32 -2.79 21.78
N LYS A 225 -1.26 -3.08 20.47
CA LYS A 225 -2.34 -2.84 19.49
C LYS A 225 -2.83 -1.39 19.47
N VAL A 226 -1.93 -0.44 19.64
CA VAL A 226 -2.24 1.00 19.58
C VAL A 226 -2.61 1.37 18.14
N PRO A 227 -3.80 1.95 17.89
CA PRO A 227 -4.14 2.42 16.54
C PRO A 227 -3.13 3.46 16.04
N GLY A 228 -2.66 3.33 14.79
CA GLY A 228 -1.63 4.22 14.24
C GLY A 228 -0.23 4.03 14.81
N SER A 229 0.05 2.86 15.43
CA SER A 229 1.35 2.52 16.03
C SER A 229 2.55 2.82 15.13
N LEU A 230 2.45 2.55 13.83
CA LEU A 230 3.53 2.82 12.87
C LEU A 230 3.78 4.34 12.72
N LEU A 231 2.73 5.12 12.55
CA LEU A 231 2.84 6.58 12.43
C LEU A 231 3.35 7.21 13.74
N ILE A 232 2.79 6.80 14.89
CA ILE A 232 3.22 7.29 16.20
C ILE A 232 4.68 6.94 16.45
N GLY A 233 5.07 5.70 16.17
CA GLY A 233 6.44 5.22 16.28
C GLY A 233 7.40 6.02 15.42
N MET A 234 7.05 6.26 14.16
CA MET A 234 7.82 7.04 13.21
C MET A 234 8.00 8.50 13.66
N ILE A 235 6.93 9.17 14.06
CA ILE A 235 6.98 10.56 14.57
C ILE A 235 7.83 10.62 15.85
N SER A 236 7.62 9.70 16.78
CA SER A 236 8.41 9.65 18.02
C SER A 236 9.90 9.44 17.76
N THR A 237 10.23 8.59 16.78
CA THR A 237 11.62 8.34 16.35
C THR A 237 12.20 9.59 15.69
N ALA A 238 11.43 10.30 14.86
CA ALA A 238 11.87 11.56 14.27
C ALA A 238 12.12 12.63 15.35
N VAL A 239 11.23 12.75 16.35
CA VAL A 239 11.43 13.64 17.50
C VAL A 239 12.70 13.28 18.27
N LEU A 240 12.96 11.99 18.52
CA LEU A 240 14.23 11.56 19.13
C LEU A 240 15.44 12.00 18.30
N GLY A 241 15.35 11.91 16.97
CA GLY A 241 16.38 12.35 16.04
C GLY A 241 16.71 13.85 16.09
N MET A 242 15.83 14.71 16.62
CA MET A 242 16.10 16.13 16.85
C MET A 242 17.12 16.37 17.95
N PHE A 243 17.29 15.43 18.89
CA PHE A 243 18.21 15.54 20.03
C PHE A 243 19.55 14.83 19.79
N ILE A 244 19.64 13.98 18.76
CA ILE A 244 20.82 13.17 18.46
C ILE A 244 21.46 13.69 17.17
N LYS A 245 22.77 13.89 17.22
CA LYS A 245 23.57 14.29 16.04
C LYS A 245 24.13 13.07 15.33
N ASP A 246 24.20 13.15 14.02
CA ASP A 246 24.92 12.20 13.20
C ASP A 246 26.42 12.48 13.34
N PRO A 247 27.22 11.52 13.81
CA PRO A 247 28.68 11.68 13.93
C PRO A 247 29.35 11.99 12.60
N ALA A 248 28.81 11.54 11.47
CA ALA A 248 29.40 11.74 10.16
C ALA A 248 29.23 13.17 9.64
N THR A 249 28.06 13.79 9.92
CA THR A 249 27.71 15.12 9.40
C THR A 249 27.77 16.22 10.44
N GLY A 250 27.76 15.88 11.74
CA GLY A 250 27.65 16.82 12.87
C GLY A 250 26.27 17.49 13.00
N LYS A 251 25.34 17.24 12.09
CA LYS A 251 23.99 17.78 12.10
C LYS A 251 23.02 16.90 12.90
N HIS A 252 21.90 17.47 13.33
CA HIS A 252 20.81 16.66 13.91
C HIS A 252 20.24 15.70 12.86
N ILE A 253 19.87 14.48 13.28
CA ILE A 253 19.33 13.45 12.39
C ILE A 253 18.00 13.89 11.79
N THR A 254 17.19 14.64 12.55
CA THR A 254 15.93 15.24 12.08
C THR A 254 16.08 16.76 12.09
N GLU A 255 15.85 17.37 10.93
CA GLU A 255 15.77 18.83 10.77
C GLU A 255 14.31 19.19 10.44
N PHE A 256 13.67 19.98 11.30
CA PHE A 256 12.27 20.37 11.15
C PHE A 256 12.15 21.74 10.49
N SER A 257 11.45 21.81 9.35
CA SER A 257 11.34 23.02 8.53
C SER A 257 10.00 23.75 8.65
N GLY A 258 8.99 23.16 9.29
CA GLY A 258 7.67 23.78 9.43
C GLY A 258 6.54 22.77 9.62
N VAL A 259 5.32 23.27 9.84
CA VAL A 259 4.13 22.42 10.08
C VAL A 259 3.24 22.36 8.85
N VAL A 260 2.99 23.49 8.19
CA VAL A 260 2.03 23.62 7.09
C VAL A 260 2.71 24.30 5.91
N SER A 261 2.48 23.78 4.72
CA SER A 261 2.87 24.41 3.46
C SER A 261 1.82 24.13 2.38
N MET A 262 1.87 24.89 1.29
CA MET A 262 1.15 24.50 0.07
C MET A 262 1.77 23.23 -0.52
N PRO A 263 0.97 22.31 -1.07
CA PRO A 263 1.49 21.12 -1.73
C PRO A 263 2.46 21.50 -2.86
N GLU A 264 3.61 20.83 -2.93
CA GLU A 264 4.55 21.02 -4.03
C GLU A 264 3.98 20.50 -5.34
N SER A 265 4.37 21.15 -6.44
CA SER A 265 3.89 20.78 -7.77
C SER A 265 4.38 19.39 -8.18
N VAL A 266 3.51 18.59 -8.75
CA VAL A 266 3.85 17.30 -9.38
C VAL A 266 4.39 17.44 -10.80
N ALA A 267 4.35 18.65 -11.37
CA ALA A 267 4.73 18.91 -12.77
C ALA A 267 6.09 18.30 -13.18
N PRO A 268 7.14 18.30 -12.33
CA PRO A 268 8.43 17.70 -12.70
C PRO A 268 8.37 16.18 -12.97
N ILE A 269 7.38 15.48 -12.39
CA ILE A 269 7.26 14.02 -12.47
C ILE A 269 5.94 13.56 -13.12
N PHE A 270 5.06 14.51 -13.47
CA PHE A 270 3.73 14.20 -14.02
C PHE A 270 3.83 13.70 -15.46
N CYS A 271 3.30 12.50 -15.72
CA CYS A 271 3.27 11.86 -17.03
C CYS A 271 4.63 11.80 -17.74
N GLN A 272 5.72 11.71 -17.01
CA GLN A 272 7.08 11.62 -17.56
C GLN A 272 7.36 10.16 -17.96
N PHE A 273 6.89 9.76 -19.15
CA PHE A 273 7.04 8.40 -19.66
C PHE A 273 8.15 8.31 -20.71
N GLU A 274 8.91 7.22 -20.68
CA GLU A 274 9.93 6.89 -21.65
C GLU A 274 9.43 5.78 -22.59
N TRP A 275 9.18 6.13 -23.85
CA TRP A 275 8.62 5.21 -24.84
C TRP A 275 9.67 4.53 -25.72
N SER A 276 10.93 4.99 -25.64
CA SER A 276 12.03 4.52 -26.53
C SER A 276 12.29 3.02 -26.41
N GLN A 277 12.09 2.46 -25.21
CA GLN A 277 12.40 1.06 -24.90
C GLN A 277 11.16 0.20 -24.66
N ILE A 278 9.98 0.63 -25.10
CA ILE A 278 8.70 -0.07 -24.82
C ILE A 278 8.67 -1.52 -25.36
N LEU A 279 9.39 -1.81 -26.43
CA LEU A 279 9.47 -3.15 -27.03
C LEU A 279 10.70 -3.93 -26.58
N SER A 280 11.48 -3.43 -25.63
CA SER A 280 12.62 -4.16 -25.10
C SER A 280 12.18 -5.39 -24.29
N LEU A 281 13.00 -6.42 -24.26
CA LEU A 281 12.75 -7.60 -23.44
C LEU A 281 12.71 -7.24 -21.95
N ASP A 282 13.54 -6.30 -21.50
CA ASP A 282 13.56 -5.82 -20.14
C ASP A 282 12.25 -5.11 -19.76
N MET A 283 11.66 -4.30 -20.64
CA MET A 283 10.35 -3.72 -20.41
C MET A 283 9.30 -4.81 -20.17
N VAL A 284 9.28 -5.85 -20.99
CA VAL A 284 8.35 -6.98 -20.82
C VAL A 284 8.56 -7.68 -19.47
N ILE A 285 9.82 -7.92 -19.08
CA ILE A 285 10.16 -8.57 -17.81
C ILE A 285 9.75 -7.68 -16.61
N VAL A 286 10.06 -6.39 -16.68
CA VAL A 286 9.75 -5.42 -15.61
C VAL A 286 8.24 -5.27 -15.45
N VAL A 287 7.48 -5.08 -16.54
CA VAL A 287 6.02 -5.02 -16.53
C VAL A 287 5.42 -6.30 -15.96
N PHE A 288 5.92 -7.45 -16.39
CA PHE A 288 5.46 -8.75 -15.90
C PHE A 288 5.74 -8.89 -14.40
N THR A 289 6.91 -8.45 -13.94
CA THR A 289 7.28 -8.52 -12.51
C THR A 289 6.41 -7.59 -11.67
N PHE A 290 6.18 -6.34 -12.08
CA PHE A 290 5.23 -5.43 -11.43
C PHE A 290 3.84 -6.07 -11.33
N MET A 291 3.34 -6.58 -12.47
CA MET A 291 2.04 -7.25 -12.55
C MET A 291 1.93 -8.42 -11.57
N PHE A 292 3.00 -9.22 -11.41
CA PHE A 292 3.02 -10.34 -10.47
C PHE A 292 3.00 -9.88 -9.03
N ILE A 293 3.87 -8.96 -8.67
CA ILE A 293 3.95 -8.44 -7.30
C ILE A 293 2.60 -7.84 -6.90
N ASP A 294 2.06 -6.94 -7.72
CA ASP A 294 0.78 -6.27 -7.44
C ASP A 294 -0.39 -7.26 -7.36
N MET A 295 -0.44 -8.22 -8.29
CA MET A 295 -1.51 -9.21 -8.30
C MET A 295 -1.57 -10.02 -7.00
N PHE A 296 -0.43 -10.44 -6.46
CA PHE A 296 -0.40 -11.23 -5.23
C PHE A 296 -0.59 -10.37 -3.99
N ASP A 297 -0.05 -9.18 -3.98
CA ASP A 297 -0.24 -8.22 -2.89
C ASP A 297 -1.72 -7.83 -2.77
N THR A 298 -2.34 -7.40 -3.87
CA THR A 298 -3.76 -7.02 -3.91
C THR A 298 -4.68 -8.19 -3.56
N ILE A 299 -4.50 -9.38 -4.16
CA ILE A 299 -5.39 -10.51 -3.89
C ILE A 299 -5.22 -10.97 -2.44
N GLY A 300 -3.98 -11.10 -1.96
CA GLY A 300 -3.69 -11.47 -0.58
C GLY A 300 -4.33 -10.52 0.41
N THR A 301 -4.15 -9.23 0.19
CA THR A 301 -4.72 -8.16 1.02
C THR A 301 -6.26 -8.16 0.96
N VAL A 302 -6.84 -8.18 -0.24
CA VAL A 302 -8.30 -8.14 -0.41
C VAL A 302 -8.97 -9.36 0.21
N VAL A 303 -8.42 -10.57 0.04
CA VAL A 303 -8.93 -11.79 0.69
C VAL A 303 -8.81 -11.70 2.20
N GLY A 304 -7.63 -11.34 2.72
CA GLY A 304 -7.39 -11.23 4.15
C GLY A 304 -8.29 -10.21 4.84
N VAL A 305 -8.41 -9.03 4.26
CA VAL A 305 -9.23 -7.93 4.78
C VAL A 305 -10.72 -8.23 4.65
N SER A 306 -11.16 -8.82 3.51
CA SER A 306 -12.57 -9.22 3.31
C SER A 306 -13.01 -10.32 4.27
N THR A 307 -12.13 -11.27 4.58
CA THR A 307 -12.39 -12.33 5.55
C THR A 307 -12.58 -11.75 6.96
N LYS A 308 -11.70 -10.84 7.39
CA LYS A 308 -11.83 -10.13 8.66
C LYS A 308 -13.11 -9.26 8.72
N ALA A 309 -13.53 -8.73 7.59
CA ALA A 309 -14.76 -7.92 7.45
C ALA A 309 -16.05 -8.76 7.46
N GLY A 310 -15.97 -10.09 7.37
CA GLY A 310 -17.14 -10.96 7.16
C GLY A 310 -17.81 -10.72 5.80
N MET A 311 -17.04 -10.30 4.80
CA MET A 311 -17.55 -9.99 3.44
C MET A 311 -17.39 -11.17 2.46
N VAL A 312 -16.92 -12.30 2.93
CA VAL A 312 -16.77 -13.53 2.13
C VAL A 312 -18.08 -14.33 2.23
N ASP A 313 -18.59 -14.78 1.09
CA ASP A 313 -19.80 -15.62 1.05
C ASP A 313 -19.52 -17.07 1.48
N GLU A 314 -20.58 -17.89 1.65
CA GLU A 314 -20.47 -19.29 2.06
C GLU A 314 -19.63 -20.16 1.09
N LYS A 315 -19.43 -19.69 -0.15
CA LYS A 315 -18.62 -20.38 -1.17
C LYS A 315 -17.18 -19.87 -1.23
N GLY A 316 -16.81 -18.94 -0.34
CA GLY A 316 -15.47 -18.35 -0.32
C GLY A 316 -15.27 -17.21 -1.33
N ASN A 317 -16.34 -16.72 -2.01
CA ASN A 317 -16.21 -15.60 -2.95
C ASN A 317 -16.38 -14.26 -2.26
N ILE A 318 -15.73 -13.24 -2.81
CA ILE A 318 -15.85 -11.85 -2.35
C ILE A 318 -16.82 -11.12 -3.30
N PRO A 319 -18.01 -10.71 -2.82
CA PRO A 319 -18.96 -9.97 -3.65
C PRO A 319 -18.38 -8.66 -4.16
N GLY A 320 -18.35 -8.52 -5.49
CA GLY A 320 -17.80 -7.32 -6.15
C GLY A 320 -16.28 -7.32 -6.31
N LEU A 321 -15.60 -8.46 -6.19
CA LEU A 321 -14.15 -8.59 -6.35
C LEU A 321 -13.64 -7.90 -7.64
N ASN A 322 -14.30 -8.10 -8.78
CA ASN A 322 -13.89 -7.46 -10.05
C ASN A 322 -13.91 -5.92 -9.97
N ARG A 323 -14.83 -5.33 -9.18
CA ARG A 323 -14.86 -3.86 -8.99
C ARG A 323 -13.71 -3.39 -8.09
N ILE A 324 -13.34 -4.19 -7.10
CA ILE A 324 -12.19 -3.92 -6.22
C ILE A 324 -10.91 -3.94 -7.06
N LEU A 325 -10.71 -5.01 -7.85
CA LEU A 325 -9.55 -5.19 -8.71
C LEU A 325 -9.46 -4.13 -9.83
N LEU A 326 -10.61 -3.66 -10.34
CA LEU A 326 -10.64 -2.58 -11.32
C LEU A 326 -10.31 -1.22 -10.68
N ALA A 327 -10.77 -0.98 -9.44
CA ALA A 327 -10.40 0.23 -8.71
C ALA A 327 -8.89 0.30 -8.43
N ASP A 328 -8.29 -0.82 -8.11
CA ASP A 328 -6.85 -1.00 -7.92
C ASP A 328 -6.08 -0.69 -9.23
N ALA A 329 -6.49 -1.29 -10.35
CA ALA A 329 -5.87 -1.04 -11.65
C ALA A 329 -5.99 0.43 -12.11
N ILE A 330 -7.14 1.08 -11.88
CA ILE A 330 -7.32 2.52 -12.18
C ILE A 330 -6.41 3.37 -11.29
N ALA A 331 -6.26 2.98 -10.01
CA ALA A 331 -5.36 3.66 -9.09
C ALA A 331 -3.90 3.56 -9.53
N THR A 332 -3.47 2.41 -10.04
CA THR A 332 -2.13 2.18 -10.60
C THR A 332 -1.86 3.08 -11.80
N VAL A 333 -2.79 3.14 -12.78
CA VAL A 333 -2.68 4.06 -13.94
C VAL A 333 -2.59 5.51 -13.47
N GLY A 334 -3.44 5.91 -12.51
CA GLY A 334 -3.41 7.26 -11.95
C GLY A 334 -2.10 7.56 -11.20
N GLY A 335 -1.61 6.60 -10.42
CA GLY A 335 -0.33 6.68 -9.71
C GLY A 335 0.85 6.89 -10.67
N ALA A 336 0.93 6.11 -11.74
CA ALA A 336 1.93 6.29 -12.79
C ALA A 336 1.86 7.68 -13.44
N CYS A 337 0.65 8.19 -13.72
CA CYS A 337 0.48 9.54 -14.25
C CYS A 337 0.95 10.61 -13.26
N PHE A 338 0.68 10.46 -11.97
CA PHE A 338 1.15 11.41 -10.95
C PHE A 338 2.66 11.31 -10.68
N GLY A 339 3.34 10.26 -11.14
CA GLY A 339 4.78 10.07 -10.95
C GLY A 339 5.13 9.25 -9.71
N THR A 340 4.29 8.29 -9.33
CA THR A 340 4.58 7.31 -8.28
C THR A 340 4.41 5.87 -8.80
N SER A 341 4.86 4.89 -8.04
CA SER A 341 4.75 3.47 -8.44
C SER A 341 3.30 2.95 -8.34
N THR A 342 3.14 1.66 -8.61
CA THR A 342 1.87 0.93 -8.53
C THR A 342 1.12 1.22 -7.24
N THR A 343 -0.14 1.62 -7.37
CA THR A 343 -1.02 1.95 -6.24
C THR A 343 -1.95 0.77 -5.97
N THR A 344 -1.87 0.19 -4.79
CA THR A 344 -2.53 -1.07 -4.43
C THR A 344 -3.34 -0.97 -3.15
N THR A 345 -4.20 -1.96 -2.88
CA THR A 345 -5.04 -2.04 -1.68
C THR A 345 -4.20 -2.35 -0.44
N TYR A 346 -4.36 -1.55 0.63
CA TYR A 346 -3.57 -1.64 1.85
C TYR A 346 -4.21 -2.56 2.90
N VAL A 347 -3.38 -3.44 3.50
CA VAL A 347 -3.77 -4.36 4.58
C VAL A 347 -4.19 -3.61 5.86
N GLU A 348 -3.71 -2.41 6.07
CA GLU A 348 -4.07 -1.50 7.16
C GLU A 348 -5.56 -1.14 7.16
N SER A 349 -6.25 -1.30 6.04
CA SER A 349 -7.72 -1.21 5.96
C SER A 349 -8.41 -2.14 6.96
N ALA A 350 -7.74 -3.24 7.36
CA ALA A 350 -8.22 -4.14 8.40
C ALA A 350 -8.42 -3.45 9.75
N SER A 351 -7.67 -2.38 10.04
CA SER A 351 -7.78 -1.62 11.29
C SER A 351 -9.10 -0.84 11.37
N GLY A 352 -9.48 -0.15 10.29
CA GLY A 352 -10.78 0.53 10.19
C GLY A 352 -11.94 -0.47 10.18
N ILE A 353 -11.78 -1.61 9.52
CA ILE A 353 -12.78 -2.68 9.53
C ILE A 353 -12.97 -3.26 10.94
N ALA A 354 -11.90 -3.41 11.71
CA ALA A 354 -11.96 -3.83 13.11
C ALA A 354 -12.72 -2.80 13.99
N GLN A 355 -12.70 -1.51 13.62
CA GLN A 355 -13.50 -0.46 14.26
C GLN A 355 -14.98 -0.46 13.80
N GLY A 356 -15.34 -1.34 12.87
CA GLY A 356 -16.73 -1.47 12.38
C GLY A 356 -17.00 -0.80 11.03
N GLY A 357 -15.98 -0.35 10.29
CA GLY A 357 -16.12 0.13 8.91
C GLY A 357 -16.60 -0.99 7.98
N ARG A 358 -17.62 -0.72 7.16
CA ARG A 358 -18.24 -1.75 6.31
C ARG A 358 -18.54 -1.26 4.90
N SER A 359 -18.45 0.02 4.65
CA SER A 359 -18.88 0.64 3.39
C SER A 359 -17.82 1.54 2.77
N GLY A 360 -18.06 2.00 1.54
CA GLY A 360 -17.22 3.00 0.88
C GLY A 360 -17.11 4.33 1.63
N LEU A 361 -17.99 4.60 2.60
CA LEU A 361 -17.89 5.81 3.42
C LEU A 361 -16.61 5.81 4.26
N THR A 362 -16.20 4.66 4.81
CA THR A 362 -14.90 4.50 5.50
C THR A 362 -13.74 4.91 4.57
N ALA A 363 -13.70 4.37 3.35
CA ALA A 363 -12.68 4.71 2.37
C ALA A 363 -12.73 6.20 1.97
N PHE A 364 -13.92 6.77 1.79
CA PHE A 364 -14.09 8.19 1.49
C PHE A 364 -13.48 9.09 2.57
N ILE A 365 -13.72 8.79 3.84
CA ILE A 365 -13.12 9.54 4.97
C ILE A 365 -11.60 9.39 4.97
N THR A 366 -11.07 8.20 4.67
CA THR A 366 -9.62 8.00 4.54
C THR A 366 -9.04 8.86 3.41
N ALA A 367 -9.69 8.91 2.24
CA ALA A 367 -9.28 9.78 1.14
C ALA A 367 -9.31 11.27 1.51
N LEU A 368 -10.32 11.70 2.27
CA LEU A 368 -10.40 13.07 2.77
C LEU A 368 -9.25 13.39 3.74
N CYS A 369 -8.87 12.45 4.59
CA CYS A 369 -7.71 12.61 5.46
C CYS A 369 -6.40 12.75 4.68
N PHE A 370 -6.20 11.98 3.59
CA PHE A 370 -5.07 12.17 2.68
C PHE A 370 -5.08 13.56 2.02
N ALA A 371 -6.26 14.06 1.63
CA ALA A 371 -6.39 15.41 1.07
C ALA A 371 -6.01 16.51 2.08
N VAL A 372 -6.38 16.33 3.35
CA VAL A 372 -5.94 17.23 4.43
C VAL A 372 -4.44 17.11 4.67
N ALA A 373 -3.88 15.89 4.62
CA ALA A 373 -2.46 15.64 4.84
C ALA A 373 -1.56 16.29 3.79
N LEU A 374 -2.06 16.61 2.58
CA LEU A 374 -1.32 17.36 1.55
C LEU A 374 -0.73 18.68 2.07
N PHE A 375 -1.41 19.35 2.99
CA PHE A 375 -0.95 20.62 3.56
C PHE A 375 0.06 20.46 4.70
N PHE A 376 0.32 19.23 5.14
CA PHE A 376 1.26 18.91 6.21
C PHE A 376 2.56 18.29 5.68
N SER A 377 2.89 18.51 4.41
CA SER A 377 4.10 17.96 3.78
C SER A 377 5.39 18.25 4.55
N PRO A 378 5.63 19.43 5.20
CA PRO A 378 6.87 19.65 5.93
C PRO A 378 7.09 18.69 7.10
N ILE A 379 5.99 18.26 7.76
CA ILE A 379 6.07 17.27 8.85
C ILE A 379 6.55 15.93 8.33
N PHE A 380 5.96 15.45 7.24
CA PHE A 380 6.28 14.14 6.68
C PHE A 380 7.65 14.11 6.01
N LEU A 381 8.03 15.18 5.31
CA LEU A 381 9.33 15.29 4.64
C LEU A 381 10.50 15.53 5.62
N ALA A 382 10.23 16.03 6.82
CA ALA A 382 11.22 16.14 7.88
C ALA A 382 11.60 14.79 8.51
N ILE A 383 10.83 13.72 8.23
CA ILE A 383 11.05 12.39 8.81
C ILE A 383 12.25 11.74 8.12
N PRO A 384 13.37 11.50 8.82
CA PRO A 384 14.58 10.93 8.23
C PRO A 384 14.46 9.43 7.99
N GLY A 385 15.33 8.87 7.14
CA GLY A 385 15.40 7.42 6.89
C GLY A 385 15.56 6.58 8.15
N ALA A 386 16.25 7.09 9.16
CA ALA A 386 16.38 6.44 10.47
C ALA A 386 15.02 6.28 11.21
N ALA A 387 14.06 7.17 10.96
CA ALA A 387 12.73 7.09 11.57
C ALA A 387 11.72 6.30 10.70
N THR A 388 11.93 6.20 9.39
CA THR A 388 11.12 5.33 8.52
C THR A 388 11.56 3.87 8.57
N ALA A 389 12.81 3.58 8.88
CA ALA A 389 13.37 2.24 8.94
C ALA A 389 12.62 1.28 9.90
N PRO A 390 12.27 1.67 11.14
CA PRO A 390 11.44 0.85 12.03
C PRO A 390 10.13 0.41 11.40
N VAL A 391 9.50 1.29 10.63
CA VAL A 391 8.24 1.01 9.93
C VAL A 391 8.45 -0.05 8.86
N LEU A 392 9.49 0.11 8.01
CA LEU A 392 9.83 -0.85 6.96
C LEU A 392 10.09 -2.25 7.54
N ILE A 393 10.81 -2.33 8.66
CA ILE A 393 11.11 -3.61 9.34
C ILE A 393 9.82 -4.26 9.85
N ILE A 394 8.94 -3.50 10.51
CA ILE A 394 7.70 -4.05 11.09
C ILE A 394 6.70 -4.43 9.99
N VAL A 395 6.60 -3.65 8.91
CA VAL A 395 5.78 -4.02 7.75
C VAL A 395 6.32 -5.31 7.11
N GLY A 396 7.63 -5.46 7.02
CA GLY A 396 8.25 -6.73 6.62
C GLY A 396 7.75 -7.90 7.46
N VAL A 397 7.67 -7.74 8.79
CA VAL A 397 7.12 -8.76 9.70
C VAL A 397 5.65 -9.05 9.38
N PHE A 398 4.83 -8.04 9.09
CA PHE A 398 3.42 -8.26 8.73
C PHE A 398 3.27 -9.07 7.44
N MET A 399 4.14 -8.83 6.46
CA MET A 399 4.18 -9.56 5.19
C MET A 399 4.69 -10.99 5.33
N MET A 400 5.38 -11.34 6.42
CA MET A 400 5.82 -12.71 6.72
C MET A 400 4.69 -13.62 7.21
N THR A 401 3.50 -13.10 7.50
CA THR A 401 2.38 -13.90 8.05
C THR A 401 2.05 -15.17 7.26
N PRO A 402 2.07 -15.21 5.90
CA PRO A 402 1.75 -16.40 5.12
C PRO A 402 2.77 -17.55 5.23
N ILE A 403 3.94 -17.33 5.85
CA ILE A 403 4.97 -18.37 6.00
C ILE A 403 4.47 -19.60 6.78
N LYS A 404 3.59 -19.38 7.75
CA LYS A 404 2.97 -20.46 8.56
C LYS A 404 2.12 -21.43 7.75
N ASP A 405 1.69 -20.99 6.56
CA ASP A 405 0.82 -21.78 5.70
C ASP A 405 1.61 -22.47 4.56
N ILE A 406 2.95 -22.37 4.56
CA ILE A 406 3.85 -23.10 3.66
C ILE A 406 4.17 -24.44 4.32
N ASP A 407 3.90 -25.54 3.62
CA ASP A 407 4.24 -26.89 4.11
C ASP A 407 5.72 -27.18 3.90
N PHE A 408 6.52 -26.97 4.94
CA PHE A 408 7.96 -27.26 4.93
C PHE A 408 8.29 -28.76 5.01
N SER A 409 7.31 -29.64 5.21
CA SER A 409 7.53 -31.09 5.16
C SER A 409 7.59 -31.61 3.71
N ASN A 410 6.97 -30.90 2.77
CA ASN A 410 7.02 -31.22 1.35
C ASN A 410 8.17 -30.47 0.66
N TYR A 411 9.34 -31.07 0.58
CA TYR A 411 10.54 -30.44 0.03
C TYR A 411 10.43 -30.02 -1.44
N SER A 412 9.56 -30.63 -2.23
CA SER A 412 9.35 -30.22 -3.62
C SER A 412 8.67 -28.84 -3.76
N GLU A 413 8.06 -28.35 -2.68
CA GLU A 413 7.47 -27.02 -2.58
C GLU A 413 8.26 -26.11 -1.61
N ALA A 414 8.77 -26.67 -0.51
CA ALA A 414 9.49 -25.93 0.51
C ALA A 414 10.81 -25.36 0.01
N ILE A 415 11.61 -26.12 -0.77
CA ILE A 415 12.89 -25.65 -1.28
C ILE A 415 12.71 -24.47 -2.26
N PRO A 416 11.82 -24.54 -3.28
CA PRO A 416 11.55 -23.40 -4.14
C PRO A 416 11.01 -22.17 -3.39
N ALA A 417 10.12 -22.39 -2.42
CA ALA A 417 9.61 -21.32 -1.58
C ALA A 417 10.72 -20.64 -0.76
N PHE A 418 11.62 -21.42 -0.17
CA PHE A 418 12.77 -20.91 0.56
C PHE A 418 13.71 -20.11 -0.35
N ILE A 419 14.05 -20.65 -1.54
CA ILE A 419 14.89 -19.95 -2.53
C ILE A 419 14.24 -18.60 -2.89
N THR A 420 12.93 -18.57 -3.17
CA THR A 420 12.19 -17.33 -3.47
C THR A 420 12.37 -16.29 -2.36
N MET A 421 12.14 -16.68 -1.10
CA MET A 421 12.20 -15.77 0.05
C MET A 421 13.60 -15.23 0.31
N VAL A 422 14.62 -16.09 0.23
CA VAL A 422 15.99 -15.73 0.62
C VAL A 422 16.71 -14.99 -0.49
N ALA A 423 16.47 -15.33 -1.76
CA ALA A 423 17.12 -14.67 -2.89
C ALA A 423 16.73 -13.19 -2.98
N MET A 424 15.51 -12.79 -2.64
CA MET A 424 15.08 -11.39 -2.72
C MET A 424 15.98 -10.42 -1.95
N PRO A 425 16.18 -10.57 -0.63
CA PRO A 425 17.07 -9.68 0.12
C PRO A 425 18.56 -9.88 -0.23
N LEU A 426 19.01 -11.11 -0.51
CA LEU A 426 20.42 -11.38 -0.76
C LEU A 426 20.89 -10.92 -2.14
N CYS A 427 20.04 -11.02 -3.17
CA CYS A 427 20.32 -10.49 -4.51
C CYS A 427 19.92 -9.01 -4.67
N TYR A 428 19.32 -8.41 -3.62
CA TYR A 428 18.74 -7.07 -3.68
C TYR A 428 17.72 -6.89 -4.82
N SER A 429 16.99 -7.97 -5.17
CA SER A 429 16.10 -8.04 -6.32
C SER A 429 14.90 -8.94 -6.07
N ILE A 430 13.72 -8.35 -6.11
CA ILE A 430 12.44 -9.11 -6.01
C ILE A 430 12.26 -9.99 -7.25
N SER A 431 12.58 -9.48 -8.44
CA SER A 431 12.42 -10.22 -9.69
C SER A 431 13.28 -11.49 -9.72
N ASP A 432 14.54 -11.41 -9.29
CA ASP A 432 15.43 -12.58 -9.27
C ASP A 432 14.95 -13.62 -8.28
N GLY A 433 14.44 -13.21 -7.12
CA GLY A 433 13.83 -14.12 -6.16
C GLY A 433 12.62 -14.89 -6.75
N ILE A 434 11.73 -14.20 -7.47
CA ILE A 434 10.59 -14.82 -8.16
C ILE A 434 11.08 -15.78 -9.25
N MET A 435 12.02 -15.35 -10.09
CA MET A 435 12.54 -16.15 -11.19
C MET A 435 13.23 -17.42 -10.69
N LEU A 436 14.14 -17.31 -9.72
CA LEU A 436 14.83 -18.45 -9.12
C LEU A 436 13.86 -19.40 -8.43
N GLY A 437 12.83 -18.87 -7.79
CA GLY A 437 11.77 -19.68 -7.17
C GLY A 437 10.99 -20.52 -8.18
N ILE A 438 10.53 -19.91 -9.27
CA ILE A 438 9.76 -20.61 -10.33
C ILE A 438 10.65 -21.61 -11.08
N ILE A 439 11.88 -21.24 -11.42
CA ILE A 439 12.84 -22.15 -12.06
C ILE A 439 13.11 -23.36 -11.17
N SER A 440 13.43 -23.14 -9.89
CA SER A 440 13.71 -24.24 -8.96
C SER A 440 12.49 -25.15 -8.74
N TYR A 441 11.27 -24.57 -8.67
CA TYR A 441 10.04 -25.34 -8.57
C TYR A 441 9.84 -26.27 -9.76
N VAL A 442 10.00 -25.74 -10.97
CA VAL A 442 9.82 -26.54 -12.21
C VAL A 442 10.89 -27.60 -12.29
N LEU A 443 12.16 -27.27 -12.09
CA LEU A 443 13.27 -28.23 -12.19
C LEU A 443 13.18 -29.35 -11.13
N ILE A 444 12.92 -29.02 -9.89
CA ILE A 444 12.81 -30.02 -8.79
C ILE A 444 11.65 -30.99 -9.06
N ASN A 445 10.47 -30.48 -9.43
CA ASN A 445 9.32 -31.32 -9.70
C ASN A 445 9.49 -32.14 -11.00
N LEU A 446 10.20 -31.61 -12.00
CA LEU A 446 10.54 -32.33 -13.23
C LEU A 446 11.49 -33.49 -12.94
N LEU A 447 12.57 -33.25 -12.19
CA LEU A 447 13.54 -34.29 -11.79
C LEU A 447 12.94 -35.34 -10.85
N SER A 448 11.93 -34.94 -10.05
CA SER A 448 11.19 -35.84 -9.14
C SER A 448 10.05 -36.57 -9.85
N CYS A 449 9.93 -36.49 -11.17
CA CYS A 449 8.86 -37.09 -12.00
C CYS A 449 7.43 -36.68 -11.57
N ASN A 450 7.27 -35.52 -10.94
CA ASN A 450 5.99 -34.96 -10.49
C ASN A 450 5.33 -34.09 -11.58
N PHE A 451 5.38 -34.48 -12.86
CA PHE A 451 4.94 -33.68 -14.01
C PHE A 451 3.49 -33.17 -13.89
N LYS A 452 2.61 -33.94 -13.25
CA LYS A 452 1.19 -33.58 -13.08
C LYS A 452 0.96 -32.41 -12.14
N LYS A 453 1.93 -32.08 -11.29
CA LYS A 453 1.84 -30.94 -10.35
C LYS A 453 2.17 -29.60 -11.02
N ILE A 454 2.89 -29.63 -12.13
CA ILE A 454 3.37 -28.42 -12.80
C ILE A 454 2.32 -27.96 -13.82
N ASN A 455 1.82 -26.75 -13.62
CA ASN A 455 0.93 -26.11 -14.60
C ASN A 455 1.72 -25.80 -15.90
N PRO A 456 1.13 -26.00 -17.09
CA PRO A 456 1.79 -25.66 -18.37
C PRO A 456 2.35 -24.23 -18.42
N ALA A 457 1.67 -23.26 -17.84
CA ALA A 457 2.17 -21.88 -17.78
C ALA A 457 3.47 -21.75 -16.96
N ALA A 458 3.66 -22.55 -15.89
CA ALA A 458 4.89 -22.54 -15.10
C ALA A 458 6.10 -23.02 -15.91
N TYR A 459 5.92 -23.98 -16.83
CA TYR A 459 6.98 -24.40 -17.75
C TYR A 459 7.41 -23.28 -18.71
N ILE A 460 6.42 -22.55 -19.27
CA ILE A 460 6.69 -21.41 -20.16
C ILE A 460 7.45 -20.33 -19.41
N LEU A 461 7.01 -20.00 -18.20
CA LEU A 461 7.66 -19.00 -17.36
C LEU A 461 9.10 -19.39 -17.00
N ALA A 462 9.31 -20.63 -16.56
CA ALA A 462 10.65 -21.12 -16.26
C ALA A 462 11.57 -21.07 -17.47
N ALA A 463 11.08 -21.46 -18.65
CA ALA A 463 11.85 -21.39 -19.91
C ALA A 463 12.22 -19.93 -20.27
N LEU A 464 11.29 -18.99 -20.14
CA LEU A 464 11.54 -17.56 -20.37
C LEU A 464 12.57 -16.99 -19.38
N PHE A 465 12.48 -17.37 -18.10
CA PHE A 465 13.42 -16.90 -17.08
C PHE A 465 14.82 -17.50 -17.22
N ILE A 466 14.91 -18.78 -17.63
CA ILE A 466 16.19 -19.39 -17.98
C ILE A 466 16.80 -18.71 -19.22
N ALA A 467 16.00 -18.44 -20.24
CA ALA A 467 16.46 -17.72 -21.42
C ALA A 467 16.99 -16.32 -21.05
N LYS A 468 16.32 -15.59 -20.13
CA LYS A 468 16.85 -14.31 -19.63
C LYS A 468 18.25 -14.45 -19.05
N TYR A 469 18.49 -15.45 -18.16
CA TYR A 469 19.81 -15.61 -17.52
C TYR A 469 20.89 -16.10 -18.49
N ILE A 470 20.53 -16.68 -19.64
CA ILE A 470 21.50 -17.17 -20.62
C ILE A 470 21.86 -16.07 -21.65
N PHE A 471 20.89 -15.25 -22.03
CA PHE A 471 21.04 -14.31 -23.17
C PHE A 471 21.12 -12.85 -22.76
N LEU A 472 20.89 -12.52 -21.49
CA LEU A 472 20.99 -11.18 -20.91
C LEU A 472 21.89 -11.18 -19.67
#